data_a4130a2a8054afa4728264252d160a9b
#
_entry.id   a4130a2a8054afa4728264252d160a9b
#
_cell.length_a   1.000
_cell.length_b   1.000
_cell.length_c   1.000
_cell.angle_alpha   90.00
_cell.angle_beta   90.00
_cell.angle_gamma   90.00
#
_symmetry.space_group_name_H-M   'P 1'
#
loop_
_entity.id
_entity.type
_entity.pdbx_description
1 polymer ?
#
loop_
_entity_poly.entity_id
_entity_poly.type
_entity_poly.pdbx_seq_one_letter_code
_entity_poly.pdbx_strand_id
1 'polypeptide(L)'
;AILSAGDTDFTVKGSVMKVAGWRAVFGEQETGGDEEAASLPPLQEGESLPISNVELLEKQTKPKPLHTESSLLAAMENAGKELEDAELKASLKDAGIGTPATRAAIIETLFTRQYIVREKKNLVPTDKGLAVYKIVRDKKIADVEMTGMWETALSKIEAGSMDADTFRKGIEVYATQITTELLSVQLSVATGETCPCPKCNNGRILFYPKVAKCSNVDCT
;
A
#
# COMPACT_ATOMS: atom_id res chain seq x y z
N ALA A 1 5.58 23.03 21.53
CA ALA A 1 4.84 24.01 22.30
C ALA A 1 3.37 24.00 21.83
N ILE A 2 2.46 24.29 22.74
CA ILE A 2 1.04 24.55 22.45
C ILE A 2 0.79 26.01 22.85
N LEU A 3 0.23 26.77 21.93
CA LEU A 3 -0.10 28.18 22.09
C LEU A 3 -1.61 28.32 21.99
N SER A 4 -2.26 28.83 23.03
CA SER A 4 -3.71 29.04 23.05
C SER A 4 -4.04 30.52 22.72
N ALA A 5 -4.93 30.71 21.78
CA ALA A 5 -5.45 32.03 21.40
C ALA A 5 -6.99 31.99 21.41
N GLY A 6 -7.61 32.50 22.49
CA GLY A 6 -9.02 32.33 22.74
C GLY A 6 -9.37 30.84 22.90
N ASP A 7 -10.34 30.36 22.13
CA ASP A 7 -10.79 28.97 22.14
C ASP A 7 -10.01 28.03 21.17
N THR A 8 -8.92 28.53 20.58
CA THR A 8 -8.16 27.76 19.57
C THR A 8 -6.72 27.51 20.00
N ASP A 9 -6.30 26.27 19.93
CA ASP A 9 -4.95 25.84 20.24
C ASP A 9 -4.11 25.65 18.97
N PHE A 10 -2.93 26.24 18.95
CA PHE A 10 -1.93 26.11 17.89
C PHE A 10 -0.78 25.26 18.38
N THR A 11 -0.52 24.14 17.70
CA THR A 11 0.59 23.27 18.04
C THR A 11 1.79 23.57 17.15
N VAL A 12 2.92 23.92 17.77
CA VAL A 12 4.20 24.15 17.09
C VAL A 12 5.19 23.06 17.52
N LYS A 13 5.78 22.39 16.53
CA LYS A 13 6.84 21.40 16.75
C LYS A 13 8.18 21.98 16.28
N GLY A 14 9.18 21.89 17.11
CA GLY A 14 10.54 22.27 16.78
C GLY A 14 11.52 21.39 17.57
N SER A 15 12.78 21.35 17.14
CA SER A 15 13.84 20.62 17.81
C SER A 15 14.94 21.56 18.19
N VAL A 16 15.45 21.40 19.42
CA VAL A 16 16.63 22.12 19.91
C VAL A 16 17.72 21.08 20.19
N MET A 17 18.88 21.26 19.59
CA MET A 17 20.02 20.39 19.83
C MET A 17 20.64 20.74 21.20
N LYS A 18 20.51 19.87 22.18
CA LYS A 18 21.13 20.04 23.50
C LYS A 18 22.58 19.54 23.54
N VAL A 19 22.89 18.48 22.85
CA VAL A 19 24.22 17.86 22.76
C VAL A 19 24.44 17.37 21.34
N ALA A 20 25.52 17.78 20.71
CA ALA A 20 25.84 17.40 19.33
C ALA A 20 26.08 15.87 19.15
N GLY A 21 26.54 15.19 20.20
CA GLY A 21 26.80 13.76 20.17
C GLY A 21 27.68 13.35 18.96
N TRP A 22 27.28 12.32 18.23
CA TRP A 22 27.97 11.84 17.03
C TRP A 22 28.04 12.88 15.89
N ARG A 23 27.15 13.85 15.85
CA ARG A 23 27.15 14.93 14.84
C ARG A 23 28.36 15.83 14.95
N ALA A 24 28.98 15.96 16.14
CA ALA A 24 30.23 16.70 16.32
C ALA A 24 31.39 16.13 15.49
N VAL A 25 31.35 14.84 15.13
CA VAL A 25 32.39 14.16 14.34
C VAL A 25 32.30 14.50 12.86
N PHE A 26 31.07 14.73 12.35
CA PHE A 26 30.84 14.96 10.92
C PHE A 26 30.73 16.44 10.52
N GLY A 27 30.87 17.35 11.49
CA GLY A 27 30.65 18.78 11.28
C GLY A 27 29.20 19.13 11.04
N GLU A 28 28.87 20.41 10.98
CA GLU A 28 27.56 20.90 10.58
C GLU A 28 27.39 20.74 9.07
N GLN A 29 27.06 19.54 8.58
CA GLN A 29 26.44 19.41 7.29
C GLN A 29 24.97 19.77 7.48
N GLU A 30 24.54 20.88 6.90
CA GLU A 30 23.14 21.16 6.65
C GLU A 30 22.56 19.95 5.91
N THR A 31 21.92 19.06 6.64
CA THR A 31 21.12 18.00 6.04
C THR A 31 19.96 18.70 5.37
N GLY A 32 20.11 18.98 4.08
CA GLY A 32 19.02 19.38 3.18
C GLY A 32 18.01 18.24 3.08
N GLY A 33 17.19 18.09 4.10
CA GLY A 33 16.00 17.25 4.14
C GLY A 33 14.84 18.17 4.37
N ASP A 34 13.88 18.11 3.49
CA ASP A 34 12.61 18.81 3.50
C ASP A 34 12.00 18.92 4.90
N GLU A 35 11.72 20.13 5.30
CA GLU A 35 11.24 20.69 6.55
C GLU A 35 12.41 21.26 7.39
N GLU A 36 12.65 22.55 7.22
CA GLU A 36 13.31 23.39 8.22
C GLU A 36 12.61 23.15 9.56
N ALA A 37 13.19 22.29 10.38
CA ALA A 37 12.73 22.15 11.76
C ALA A 37 12.94 23.51 12.41
N ALA A 38 11.89 24.30 12.45
CA ALA A 38 11.92 25.64 13.00
C ALA A 38 12.56 25.58 14.39
N SER A 39 13.69 26.25 14.55
CA SER A 39 14.29 26.40 15.86
C SER A 39 13.33 27.22 16.71
N LEU A 40 12.69 26.58 17.68
CA LEU A 40 11.81 27.31 18.59
C LEU A 40 12.66 28.16 19.52
N PRO A 41 12.28 29.43 19.76
CA PRO A 41 12.90 30.23 20.80
C PRO A 41 12.66 29.60 22.17
N PRO A 42 13.46 29.91 23.17
CA PRO A 42 13.21 29.45 24.53
C PRO A 42 11.88 30.03 25.02
N LEU A 43 10.86 29.17 25.18
CA LEU A 43 9.52 29.52 25.66
C LEU A 43 9.35 29.02 27.08
N GLN A 44 8.63 29.78 27.90
CA GLN A 44 8.24 29.37 29.27
C GLN A 44 6.75 29.07 29.32
N GLU A 45 6.38 28.14 30.17
CA GLU A 45 4.97 27.82 30.39
C GLU A 45 4.24 29.00 31.03
N GLY A 46 3.10 29.39 30.45
CA GLY A 46 2.32 30.56 30.90
C GLY A 46 2.81 31.90 30.37
N GLU A 47 3.80 31.93 29.47
CA GLU A 47 4.27 33.14 28.83
C GLU A 47 3.23 33.65 27.83
N SER A 48 2.94 34.97 27.91
CA SER A 48 2.07 35.63 26.94
C SER A 48 2.88 36.21 25.78
N LEU A 49 2.58 35.75 24.58
CA LEU A 49 3.25 36.20 23.36
C LEU A 49 2.36 37.18 22.58
N PRO A 50 2.90 38.29 22.07
CA PRO A 50 2.16 39.18 21.22
C PRO A 50 1.93 38.59 19.83
N ILE A 51 0.72 38.64 19.31
CA ILE A 51 0.43 38.26 17.93
C ILE A 51 0.89 39.40 17.03
N SER A 52 1.90 39.18 16.21
CA SER A 52 2.47 40.21 15.31
C SER A 52 1.76 40.25 13.96
N ASN A 53 1.31 39.15 13.45
CA ASN A 53 0.61 39.04 12.17
C ASN A 53 -0.33 37.84 12.16
N VAL A 54 -1.45 37.96 11.47
CA VAL A 54 -2.40 36.88 11.19
C VAL A 54 -2.64 36.84 9.69
N GLU A 55 -2.35 35.72 9.08
CA GLU A 55 -2.53 35.50 7.66
C GLU A 55 -3.43 34.29 7.42
N LEU A 56 -4.49 34.47 6.64
CA LEU A 56 -5.37 33.38 6.21
C LEU A 56 -4.84 32.82 4.89
N LEU A 57 -4.32 31.60 4.93
CA LEU A 57 -3.85 30.93 3.74
C LEU A 57 -4.88 29.90 3.26
N GLU A 58 -5.42 30.11 2.08
CA GLU A 58 -6.22 29.09 1.39
C GLU A 58 -5.27 28.06 0.76
N LYS A 59 -5.35 26.81 1.25
CA LYS A 59 -4.55 25.70 0.73
C LYS A 59 -5.47 24.58 0.27
N GLN A 60 -5.08 23.94 -0.83
CA GLN A 60 -5.72 22.71 -1.28
C GLN A 60 -4.88 21.52 -0.87
N THR A 61 -5.54 20.45 -0.44
CA THR A 61 -4.88 19.17 -0.17
C THR A 61 -4.34 18.59 -1.48
N LYS A 62 -3.11 18.10 -1.44
CA LYS A 62 -2.51 17.40 -2.58
C LYS A 62 -2.71 15.89 -2.39
N PRO A 63 -2.93 15.12 -3.47
CA PRO A 63 -2.96 13.67 -3.39
C PRO A 63 -1.61 13.14 -2.87
N LYS A 64 -1.65 11.98 -2.21
CA LYS A 64 -0.41 11.32 -1.78
C LYS A 64 0.47 11.05 -3.01
N PRO A 65 1.80 11.19 -2.90
CA PRO A 65 2.71 10.87 -3.99
C PRO A 65 2.62 9.37 -4.33
N LEU A 66 2.97 9.03 -5.57
CA LEU A 66 3.10 7.64 -5.97
C LEU A 66 4.18 6.93 -5.13
N HIS A 67 3.97 5.64 -4.89
CA HIS A 67 4.95 4.84 -4.17
C HIS A 67 6.26 4.72 -4.94
N THR A 68 7.35 4.76 -4.20
CA THR A 68 8.65 4.25 -4.63
C THR A 68 8.82 2.83 -4.08
N GLU A 69 9.82 2.08 -4.52
CA GLU A 69 10.11 0.75 -3.96
C GLU A 69 10.31 0.81 -2.44
N SER A 70 11.04 1.80 -1.96
CA SER A 70 11.26 2.00 -0.52
C SER A 70 9.96 2.30 0.23
N SER A 71 9.12 3.19 -0.30
CA SER A 71 7.84 3.52 0.36
C SER A 71 6.84 2.36 0.29
N LEU A 72 6.89 1.53 -0.75
CA LEU A 72 6.06 0.32 -0.84
C LEU A 72 6.52 -0.74 0.17
N LEU A 73 7.83 -0.96 0.31
CA LEU A 73 8.39 -1.82 1.36
C LEU A 73 7.96 -1.37 2.75
N ALA A 74 8.06 -0.07 3.04
CA ALA A 74 7.62 0.50 4.30
C ALA A 74 6.09 0.34 4.52
N ALA A 75 5.28 0.46 3.46
CA ALA A 75 3.84 0.23 3.54
C ALA A 75 3.51 -1.25 3.82
N MET A 76 4.21 -2.20 3.19
CA MET A 76 4.07 -3.63 3.50
C MET A 76 4.44 -3.95 4.94
N GLU A 77 5.51 -3.37 5.45
CA GLU A 77 5.95 -3.54 6.83
C GLU A 77 4.94 -2.98 7.84
N ASN A 78 4.33 -1.86 7.52
CA ASN A 78 3.41 -1.15 8.40
C ASN A 78 1.92 -1.43 8.10
N ALA A 79 1.62 -2.43 7.29
CA ALA A 79 0.25 -2.73 6.85
C ALA A 79 -0.75 -2.92 8.00
N GLY A 80 -0.30 -3.49 9.13
CA GLY A 80 -1.14 -3.67 10.32
C GLY A 80 -1.52 -2.37 11.05
N LYS A 81 -0.86 -1.24 10.77
CA LYS A 81 -1.15 0.03 11.47
C LYS A 81 -2.52 0.62 11.10
N GLU A 82 -3.04 0.28 9.95
CA GLU A 82 -4.33 0.78 9.44
C GLU A 82 -5.52 -0.04 9.94
N LEU A 83 -5.28 -1.18 10.61
CA LEU A 83 -6.34 -2.02 11.15
C LEU A 83 -6.96 -1.38 12.41
N GLU A 84 -8.29 -1.50 12.53
CA GLU A 84 -9.02 -1.00 13.70
C GLU A 84 -8.98 -1.99 14.87
N ASP A 85 -9.00 -3.29 14.56
CA ASP A 85 -8.96 -4.35 15.56
C ASP A 85 -7.59 -4.45 16.25
N ALA A 86 -7.58 -4.37 17.58
CA ALA A 86 -6.36 -4.32 18.37
C ALA A 86 -5.58 -5.66 18.37
N GLU A 87 -6.27 -6.80 18.32
CA GLU A 87 -5.65 -8.13 18.28
C GLU A 87 -5.00 -8.37 16.91
N LEU A 88 -5.72 -8.09 15.83
CA LEU A 88 -5.19 -8.17 14.45
C LEU A 88 -4.05 -7.18 14.22
N LYS A 89 -4.17 -5.98 14.77
CA LYS A 89 -3.10 -4.98 14.71
C LYS A 89 -1.83 -5.44 15.45
N ALA A 90 -1.99 -6.09 16.59
CA ALA A 90 -0.87 -6.63 17.36
C ALA A 90 -0.19 -7.81 16.62
N SER A 91 -0.95 -8.71 16.01
CA SER A 91 -0.41 -9.85 15.27
C SER A 91 0.34 -9.44 14.00
N LEU A 92 -0.09 -8.35 13.33
CA LEU A 92 0.60 -7.81 12.15
C LEU A 92 1.68 -6.76 12.45
N LYS A 93 1.80 -6.33 13.72
CA LYS A 93 2.75 -5.28 14.11
C LYS A 93 4.20 -5.66 13.80
N ASP A 94 4.53 -6.93 13.98
CA ASP A 94 5.91 -7.43 13.81
C ASP A 94 6.09 -8.19 12.47
N ALA A 95 4.99 -8.67 11.87
CA ALA A 95 5.02 -9.44 10.61
C ALA A 95 4.80 -8.56 9.37
N GLY A 96 3.80 -7.69 9.37
CA GLY A 96 3.36 -6.95 8.18
C GLY A 96 2.85 -7.87 7.07
N ILE A 97 2.91 -7.41 5.83
CA ILE A 97 2.66 -8.24 4.64
C ILE A 97 3.99 -8.78 4.13
N GLY A 98 4.16 -10.08 4.14
CA GLY A 98 5.41 -10.76 3.82
C GLY A 98 6.50 -10.53 4.88
N THR A 99 7.50 -11.38 4.88
CA THR A 99 8.67 -11.23 5.76
C THR A 99 9.70 -10.29 5.15
N PRO A 100 10.66 -9.74 5.91
CA PRO A 100 11.76 -8.95 5.37
C PRO A 100 12.49 -9.65 4.21
N ALA A 101 12.66 -10.98 4.28
CA ALA A 101 13.33 -11.76 3.25
C ALA A 101 12.50 -11.92 1.96
N THR A 102 11.18 -11.88 2.04
CA THR A 102 10.29 -12.17 0.90
C THR A 102 9.71 -10.93 0.23
N ARG A 103 9.65 -9.78 0.92
CA ARG A 103 9.03 -8.55 0.40
C ARG A 103 9.63 -8.10 -0.93
N ALA A 104 10.97 -8.12 -1.05
CA ALA A 104 11.63 -7.74 -2.30
C ALA A 104 11.24 -8.67 -3.46
N ALA A 105 11.19 -9.98 -3.22
CA ALA A 105 10.79 -10.97 -4.22
C ALA A 105 9.32 -10.82 -4.62
N ILE A 106 8.43 -10.43 -3.70
CA ILE A 106 7.03 -10.13 -4.00
C ILE A 106 6.94 -8.93 -4.95
N ILE A 107 7.64 -7.84 -4.66
CA ILE A 107 7.67 -6.64 -5.53
C ILE A 107 8.23 -7.01 -6.91
N GLU A 108 9.32 -7.77 -6.98
CA GLU A 108 9.89 -8.20 -8.26
C GLU A 108 8.94 -9.09 -9.06
N THR A 109 8.13 -9.90 -8.38
CA THR A 109 7.05 -10.67 -9.01
C THR A 109 6.00 -9.77 -9.66
N LEU A 110 5.65 -8.63 -9.05
CA LEU A 110 4.71 -7.66 -9.66
C LEU A 110 5.28 -7.07 -10.94
N PHE A 111 6.58 -6.77 -11.00
CA PHE A 111 7.25 -6.32 -12.22
C PHE A 111 7.29 -7.42 -13.29
N THR A 112 7.73 -8.61 -12.92
CA THR A 112 7.82 -9.77 -13.84
C THR A 112 6.46 -10.09 -14.47
N ARG A 113 5.39 -9.98 -13.69
CA ARG A 113 4.01 -10.16 -14.18
C ARG A 113 3.44 -8.95 -14.91
N GLN A 114 4.21 -7.87 -14.97
CA GLN A 114 3.79 -6.61 -15.60
C GLN A 114 2.52 -6.00 -14.96
N TYR A 115 2.37 -6.12 -13.67
CA TYR A 115 1.29 -5.44 -12.96
C TYR A 115 1.63 -4.01 -12.61
N ILE A 116 2.91 -3.73 -12.41
CA ILE A 116 3.48 -2.41 -12.17
C ILE A 116 4.71 -2.19 -13.05
N VAL A 117 5.03 -0.93 -13.31
CA VAL A 117 6.24 -0.49 -14.02
C VAL A 117 6.95 0.61 -13.23
N ARG A 118 8.25 0.76 -13.48
CA ARG A 118 9.03 1.86 -12.92
C ARG A 118 8.98 3.04 -13.86
N GLU A 119 8.51 4.18 -13.38
CA GLU A 119 8.65 5.48 -14.05
C GLU A 119 9.57 6.37 -13.21
N LYS A 120 10.82 6.49 -13.60
CA LYS A 120 11.89 7.14 -12.81
C LYS A 120 12.05 6.45 -11.45
N LYS A 121 11.62 7.11 -10.36
CA LYS A 121 11.65 6.56 -8.99
C LYS A 121 10.29 6.02 -8.54
N ASN A 122 9.24 6.27 -9.31
CA ASN A 122 7.87 5.95 -8.93
C ASN A 122 7.42 4.61 -9.49
N LEU A 123 6.54 3.95 -8.76
CA LEU A 123 5.85 2.75 -9.17
C LEU A 123 4.49 3.12 -9.74
N VAL A 124 4.23 2.72 -10.97
CA VAL A 124 2.97 3.02 -11.66
C VAL A 124 2.27 1.71 -12.02
N PRO A 125 0.98 1.55 -11.69
CA PRO A 125 0.22 0.39 -12.10
C PRO A 125 -0.01 0.39 -13.60
N THR A 126 0.07 -0.79 -14.23
CA THR A 126 -0.31 -0.97 -15.64
C THR A 126 -1.81 -1.23 -15.78
N ASP A 127 -2.35 -1.15 -17.00
CA ASP A 127 -3.75 -1.52 -17.27
C ASP A 127 -4.04 -2.97 -16.85
N LYS A 128 -3.08 -3.87 -17.04
CA LYS A 128 -3.15 -5.25 -16.58
C LYS A 128 -3.21 -5.33 -15.05
N GLY A 129 -2.38 -4.56 -14.34
CA GLY A 129 -2.40 -4.47 -12.89
C GLY A 129 -3.73 -3.93 -12.36
N LEU A 130 -4.23 -2.87 -12.99
CA LEU A 130 -5.55 -2.29 -12.64
C LEU A 130 -6.70 -3.26 -12.91
N ALA A 131 -6.63 -4.05 -13.98
CA ALA A 131 -7.63 -5.07 -14.26
C ALA A 131 -7.65 -6.16 -13.18
N VAL A 132 -6.47 -6.66 -12.78
CA VAL A 132 -6.36 -7.63 -11.67
C VAL A 132 -6.88 -7.03 -10.36
N TYR A 133 -6.48 -5.80 -10.05
CA TYR A 133 -6.94 -5.09 -8.84
C TYR A 133 -8.47 -5.00 -8.79
N LYS A 134 -9.13 -4.62 -9.89
CA LYS A 134 -10.61 -4.54 -9.97
C LYS A 134 -11.29 -5.88 -9.67
N ILE A 135 -10.65 -7.01 -9.97
CA ILE A 135 -11.19 -8.35 -9.71
C ILE A 135 -11.06 -8.73 -8.24
N VAL A 136 -9.91 -8.38 -7.62
CA VAL A 136 -9.56 -8.90 -6.29
C VAL A 136 -9.87 -7.94 -5.15
N ARG A 137 -10.01 -6.63 -5.39
CA ARG A 137 -10.11 -5.58 -4.35
C ARG A 137 -11.23 -5.82 -3.33
N ASP A 138 -12.36 -6.39 -3.78
CA ASP A 138 -13.55 -6.63 -2.95
C ASP A 138 -13.59 -8.08 -2.42
N LYS A 139 -12.48 -8.82 -2.55
CA LYS A 139 -12.38 -10.21 -2.12
C LYS A 139 -11.46 -10.34 -0.92
N LYS A 140 -11.78 -11.30 -0.06
CA LYS A 140 -11.00 -11.59 1.15
C LYS A 140 -9.51 -11.84 0.90
N ILE A 141 -9.14 -12.32 -0.29
CA ILE A 141 -7.73 -12.56 -0.66
C ILE A 141 -6.89 -11.27 -0.71
N ALA A 142 -7.54 -10.11 -0.92
CA ALA A 142 -6.88 -8.81 -0.93
C ALA A 142 -6.94 -8.10 0.43
N ASP A 143 -7.61 -8.71 1.41
CA ASP A 143 -7.83 -8.13 2.72
C ASP A 143 -6.64 -8.40 3.65
N VAL A 144 -6.13 -7.32 4.25
CA VAL A 144 -5.04 -7.38 5.23
C VAL A 144 -5.49 -8.07 6.52
N GLU A 145 -6.78 -7.93 6.89
CA GLU A 145 -7.34 -8.58 8.08
C GLU A 145 -7.21 -10.10 8.02
N MET A 146 -7.39 -10.68 6.84
CA MET A 146 -7.24 -12.13 6.66
C MET A 146 -5.82 -12.60 7.00
N THR A 147 -4.80 -11.84 6.60
CA THR A 147 -3.41 -12.14 6.97
C THR A 147 -3.24 -12.08 8.49
N GLY A 148 -3.78 -11.05 9.14
CA GLY A 148 -3.75 -10.92 10.60
C GLY A 148 -4.44 -12.08 11.32
N MET A 149 -5.61 -12.51 10.82
CA MET A 149 -6.33 -13.67 11.38
C MET A 149 -5.50 -14.96 11.27
N TRP A 150 -4.80 -15.18 10.16
CA TRP A 150 -3.95 -16.36 9.99
C TRP A 150 -2.72 -16.31 10.87
N GLU A 151 -2.05 -15.16 10.99
CA GLU A 151 -0.91 -14.99 11.90
C GLU A 151 -1.34 -15.20 13.37
N THR A 152 -2.50 -14.69 13.76
CA THR A 152 -3.08 -14.94 15.09
C THR A 152 -3.34 -16.44 15.31
N ALA A 153 -3.90 -17.13 14.32
CA ALA A 153 -4.16 -18.56 14.39
C ALA A 153 -2.87 -19.39 14.51
N LEU A 154 -1.84 -19.03 13.73
CA LEU A 154 -0.52 -19.67 13.79
C LEU A 154 0.14 -19.46 15.15
N SER A 155 0.05 -18.27 15.74
CA SER A 155 0.54 -18.00 17.10
C SER A 155 -0.20 -18.82 18.15
N LYS A 156 -1.52 -19.02 18.01
CA LYS A 156 -2.31 -19.89 18.89
C LYS A 156 -1.91 -21.36 18.76
N ILE A 157 -1.54 -21.82 17.56
CA ILE A 157 -1.01 -23.20 17.36
C ILE A 157 0.35 -23.33 18.04
N GLU A 158 1.25 -22.37 17.87
CA GLU A 158 2.56 -22.34 18.53
C GLU A 158 2.43 -22.39 20.06
N ALA A 159 1.48 -21.64 20.61
CA ALA A 159 1.15 -21.64 22.04
C ALA A 159 0.42 -22.90 22.51
N GLY A 160 0.08 -23.84 21.62
CA GLY A 160 -0.67 -25.07 21.96
C GLY A 160 -2.14 -24.86 22.31
N SER A 161 -2.69 -23.67 22.05
CA SER A 161 -4.09 -23.32 22.33
C SER A 161 -5.04 -23.55 21.16
N MET A 162 -4.53 -23.89 19.99
CA MET A 162 -5.30 -24.22 18.78
C MET A 162 -4.73 -25.47 18.12
N ASP A 163 -5.61 -26.32 17.60
CA ASP A 163 -5.23 -27.52 16.85
C ASP A 163 -4.83 -27.18 15.41
N ALA A 164 -3.67 -27.67 14.95
CA ALA A 164 -3.13 -27.45 13.62
C ALA A 164 -4.01 -28.04 12.50
N ASP A 165 -4.66 -29.17 12.73
CA ASP A 165 -5.53 -29.83 11.76
C ASP A 165 -6.81 -29.01 11.52
N THR A 166 -7.33 -28.36 12.55
CA THR A 166 -8.47 -27.44 12.46
C THR A 166 -8.11 -26.25 11.58
N PHE A 167 -6.94 -25.66 11.78
CA PHE A 167 -6.45 -24.56 10.96
C PHE A 167 -6.26 -24.99 9.50
N ARG A 168 -5.62 -26.14 9.24
CA ARG A 168 -5.42 -26.68 7.89
C ARG A 168 -6.74 -26.89 7.15
N LYS A 169 -7.74 -27.49 7.78
CA LYS A 169 -9.08 -27.67 7.19
C LYS A 169 -9.72 -26.33 6.85
N GLY A 170 -9.55 -25.30 7.70
CA GLY A 170 -10.04 -23.95 7.42
C GLY A 170 -9.42 -23.36 6.16
N ILE A 171 -8.09 -23.54 5.96
CA ILE A 171 -7.40 -23.10 4.75
C ILE A 171 -7.90 -23.86 3.50
N GLU A 172 -8.11 -25.18 3.58
CA GLU A 172 -8.62 -25.99 2.46
C GLU A 172 -10.02 -25.52 2.01
N VAL A 173 -10.90 -25.23 2.97
CA VAL A 173 -12.24 -24.67 2.68
C VAL A 173 -12.11 -23.30 2.03
N TYR A 174 -11.28 -22.43 2.58
CA TYR A 174 -11.06 -21.10 2.03
C TYR A 174 -10.47 -21.14 0.61
N ALA A 175 -9.45 -21.98 0.38
CA ALA A 175 -8.84 -22.16 -0.94
C ALA A 175 -9.86 -22.64 -1.98
N THR A 176 -10.75 -23.56 -1.61
CA THR A 176 -11.83 -24.04 -2.48
C THR A 176 -12.82 -22.91 -2.80
N GLN A 177 -13.24 -22.16 -1.78
CA GLN A 177 -14.18 -21.06 -1.92
C GLN A 177 -13.61 -19.97 -2.84
N ILE A 178 -12.40 -19.45 -2.57
CA ILE A 178 -11.81 -18.36 -3.36
C ILE A 178 -11.51 -18.80 -4.80
N THR A 179 -11.11 -20.07 -5.00
CA THR A 179 -10.90 -20.61 -6.34
C THR A 179 -12.20 -20.62 -7.14
N THR A 180 -13.30 -21.09 -6.54
CA THR A 180 -14.62 -21.09 -7.16
C THR A 180 -15.09 -19.68 -7.49
N GLU A 181 -14.90 -18.74 -6.55
CA GLU A 181 -15.21 -17.33 -6.79
C GLU A 181 -14.41 -16.73 -7.96
N LEU A 182 -13.11 -16.96 -8.01
CA LEU A 182 -12.25 -16.42 -9.06
C LEU A 182 -12.53 -17.04 -10.42
N LEU A 183 -12.84 -18.33 -10.48
CA LEU A 183 -13.24 -19.00 -11.73
C LEU A 183 -14.59 -18.52 -12.27
N SER A 184 -15.49 -18.03 -11.41
CA SER A 184 -16.76 -17.47 -11.81
C SER A 184 -16.67 -16.04 -12.35
N VAL A 185 -15.53 -15.36 -12.18
CA VAL A 185 -15.31 -14.00 -12.68
C VAL A 185 -15.19 -14.04 -14.20
N GLN A 186 -16.19 -13.51 -14.88
CA GLN A 186 -16.08 -13.24 -16.30
C GLN A 186 -15.21 -12.01 -16.52
N LEU A 187 -13.98 -12.24 -16.97
CA LEU A 187 -13.10 -11.17 -17.43
C LEU A 187 -13.70 -10.61 -18.72
N SER A 188 -14.45 -9.53 -18.63
CA SER A 188 -14.56 -8.62 -19.76
C SER A 188 -13.19 -7.94 -19.92
N VAL A 189 -12.24 -8.64 -20.52
CA VAL A 189 -11.04 -8.02 -21.04
C VAL A 189 -11.56 -7.03 -22.06
N ALA A 190 -11.50 -5.74 -21.73
CA ALA A 190 -11.59 -4.70 -22.72
C ALA A 190 -10.34 -4.88 -23.59
N THR A 191 -10.37 -5.87 -24.45
CA THR A 191 -9.46 -5.97 -25.59
C THR A 191 -9.73 -4.71 -26.38
N GLY A 192 -8.72 -3.85 -26.42
CA GLY A 192 -8.77 -2.64 -27.22
C GLY A 192 -9.42 -2.93 -28.56
N GLU A 193 -10.12 -1.92 -29.08
CA GLU A 193 -10.83 -1.85 -30.34
C GLU A 193 -11.14 -3.22 -30.97
N THR A 194 -12.35 -3.70 -30.77
CA THR A 194 -12.79 -4.95 -31.39
C THR A 194 -12.80 -4.78 -32.90
N CYS A 195 -11.70 -5.16 -33.56
CA CYS A 195 -11.63 -5.18 -34.99
C CYS A 195 -12.56 -6.26 -35.54
N PRO A 196 -13.55 -5.93 -36.38
CA PRO A 196 -14.34 -6.95 -37.05
C PRO A 196 -13.41 -7.82 -37.91
N CYS A 197 -13.73 -9.09 -38.02
CA CYS A 197 -12.92 -10.00 -38.84
C CYS A 197 -13.05 -9.60 -40.32
N PRO A 198 -11.96 -9.26 -41.02
CA PRO A 198 -12.00 -8.83 -42.41
C PRO A 198 -12.41 -9.97 -43.36
N LYS A 199 -12.35 -11.23 -42.89
CA LYS A 199 -12.69 -12.40 -43.71
C LYS A 199 -14.18 -12.76 -43.65
N CYS A 200 -14.81 -12.73 -42.49
CA CYS A 200 -16.20 -13.14 -42.34
C CYS A 200 -17.15 -12.02 -41.94
N ASN A 201 -16.68 -10.88 -41.51
CA ASN A 201 -17.43 -9.72 -41.00
C ASN A 201 -18.39 -10.02 -39.84
N ASN A 202 -18.63 -11.31 -39.50
CA ASN A 202 -19.52 -11.76 -38.43
C ASN A 202 -18.79 -12.08 -37.10
N GLY A 203 -17.47 -12.21 -37.15
CA GLY A 203 -16.64 -12.46 -35.98
C GLY A 203 -15.75 -11.27 -35.63
N ARG A 204 -15.11 -11.34 -34.48
CA ARG A 204 -14.12 -10.37 -34.01
C ARG A 204 -12.74 -11.01 -34.01
N ILE A 205 -11.69 -10.22 -34.28
CA ILE A 205 -10.31 -10.72 -34.17
C ILE A 205 -9.90 -10.74 -32.71
N LEU A 206 -9.53 -11.91 -32.21
CA LEU A 206 -8.95 -12.13 -30.90
C LEU A 206 -7.44 -12.25 -31.04
N PHE A 207 -6.71 -11.34 -30.39
CA PHE A 207 -5.24 -11.32 -30.42
C PHE A 207 -4.69 -12.15 -29.26
N TYR A 208 -3.81 -13.09 -29.58
CA TYR A 208 -3.00 -13.84 -28.65
C TYR A 208 -1.54 -13.51 -28.83
N PRO A 209 -0.63 -13.79 -27.87
CA PRO A 209 0.78 -13.37 -27.96
C PRO A 209 1.53 -13.80 -29.22
N LYS A 210 1.07 -14.83 -29.92
CA LYS A 210 1.72 -15.34 -31.14
C LYS A 210 0.80 -15.48 -32.34
N VAL A 211 -0.52 -15.32 -32.17
CA VAL A 211 -1.50 -15.54 -33.24
C VAL A 211 -2.73 -14.66 -33.05
N ALA A 212 -3.39 -14.32 -34.15
CA ALA A 212 -4.71 -13.70 -34.14
C ALA A 212 -5.72 -14.70 -34.70
N LYS A 213 -6.84 -14.88 -34.03
CA LYS A 213 -7.90 -15.80 -34.45
C LYS A 213 -9.26 -15.09 -34.51
N CYS A 214 -10.11 -15.51 -35.43
CA CYS A 214 -11.49 -15.07 -35.46
C CYS A 214 -12.30 -15.75 -34.33
N SER A 215 -13.19 -14.99 -33.70
CA SER A 215 -14.11 -15.53 -32.70
C SER A 215 -15.20 -16.42 -33.33
N ASN A 216 -15.43 -16.33 -34.62
CA ASN A 216 -16.34 -17.22 -35.35
C ASN A 216 -15.58 -18.52 -35.68
N VAL A 217 -16.09 -19.63 -35.15
CA VAL A 217 -15.51 -20.98 -35.29
C VAL A 217 -15.46 -21.44 -36.75
N ASP A 218 -16.43 -20.98 -37.55
CA ASP A 218 -16.55 -21.35 -38.98
C ASP A 218 -15.65 -20.50 -39.91
N CYS A 219 -14.95 -19.54 -39.35
CA CYS A 219 -14.03 -18.69 -40.07
C CYS A 219 -12.58 -19.22 -40.02
N THR A 220 -12.23 -20.12 -40.89
CA THR A 220 -10.87 -20.66 -41.05
C THR A 220 -9.97 -19.78 -41.92
#